data_5889382558891439a8374ae3647aa102
#
_entry.id   5889382558891439a8374ae3647aa102
#
_cell.length_a   1.000
_cell.length_b   1.000
_cell.length_c   1.000
_cell.angle_alpha   90.00
_cell.angle_beta   90.00
_cell.angle_gamma   90.00
#
_symmetry.space_group_name_H-M   'P 1'
#
loop_
_entity.id
_entity.type
_entity.pdbx_description
1 polymer ?
#
loop_
_entity_poly.entity_id
_entity_poly.type
_entity_poly.pdbx_seq_one_letter_code
_entity_poly.pdbx_strand_id
1 'polypeptide(L)'
;MPVVLLITSMMLATSAAWFESTLTAARSTANLRDYLQAFHAADSALLLCADRVSPEGAGAVPAVTGEPAGWKREADFAAGAVMSVAPWPGAGRPPECLAEGWRLTGRPEAKAYLLTARGFGAAPDTQVWLQMQIVMDGGKTERHWRRVAGRRVEW
;
A
#
# COMPACT_ATOMS: atom_id res chain seq x y z
N MET A 1 -37.19 -46.31 13.98
CA MET A 1 -35.75 -46.20 13.95
C MET A 1 -35.17 -45.49 12.68
N PRO A 2 -35.49 -45.85 11.43
CA PRO A 2 -34.85 -45.22 10.27
C PRO A 2 -35.16 -43.71 10.07
N VAL A 3 -36.35 -43.26 10.44
CA VAL A 3 -36.77 -41.85 10.31
C VAL A 3 -35.95 -40.92 11.22
N VAL A 4 -35.65 -41.34 12.43
CA VAL A 4 -34.86 -40.58 13.40
C VAL A 4 -33.42 -40.42 12.91
N LEU A 5 -32.84 -41.48 12.34
CA LEU A 5 -31.50 -41.45 11.76
C LEU A 5 -31.43 -40.50 10.51
N LEU A 6 -32.48 -40.47 9.70
CA LEU A 6 -32.57 -39.53 8.56
C LEU A 6 -32.64 -38.07 9.02
N ILE A 7 -33.47 -37.76 10.01
CA ILE A 7 -33.60 -36.41 10.53
C ILE A 7 -32.28 -35.94 11.20
N THR A 8 -31.64 -36.79 11.99
CA THR A 8 -30.36 -36.44 12.63
C THR A 8 -29.25 -36.24 11.62
N SER A 9 -29.19 -37.06 10.56
CA SER A 9 -28.18 -36.87 9.51
C SER A 9 -28.38 -35.59 8.74
N MET A 10 -29.64 -35.20 8.41
CA MET A 10 -29.94 -33.92 7.78
C MET A 10 -29.57 -32.72 8.66
N MET A 11 -29.88 -32.77 9.95
CA MET A 11 -29.49 -31.72 10.90
C MET A 11 -27.97 -31.58 11.03
N LEU A 12 -27.24 -32.69 11.01
CA LEU A 12 -25.79 -32.69 11.07
C LEU A 12 -25.19 -32.05 9.79
N ALA A 13 -25.68 -32.42 8.61
CA ALA A 13 -25.22 -31.90 7.34
C ALA A 13 -25.49 -30.39 7.22
N THR A 14 -26.66 -29.92 7.61
CA THR A 14 -26.99 -28.49 7.61
C THR A 14 -26.12 -27.70 8.60
N SER A 15 -25.90 -28.22 9.80
CA SER A 15 -25.03 -27.59 10.79
C SER A 15 -23.59 -27.47 10.31
N ALA A 16 -23.04 -28.50 9.65
CA ALA A 16 -21.71 -28.47 9.08
C ALA A 16 -21.57 -27.39 8.00
N ALA A 17 -22.56 -27.29 7.11
CA ALA A 17 -22.56 -26.28 6.06
C ALA A 17 -22.61 -24.84 6.61
N TRP A 18 -23.36 -24.60 7.68
CA TRP A 18 -23.40 -23.32 8.38
C TRP A 18 -22.06 -22.97 9.02
N PHE A 19 -21.39 -23.94 9.62
CA PHE A 19 -20.08 -23.75 10.24
C PHE A 19 -19.01 -23.35 9.19
N GLU A 20 -18.97 -24.04 8.05
CA GLU A 20 -18.04 -23.71 6.96
C GLU A 20 -18.29 -22.30 6.40
N SER A 21 -19.56 -21.94 6.21
CA SER A 21 -19.94 -20.61 5.74
C SER A 21 -19.49 -19.51 6.72
N THR A 22 -19.70 -19.73 8.02
CA THR A 22 -19.32 -18.79 9.08
C THR A 22 -17.80 -18.62 9.15
N LEU A 23 -17.03 -19.71 9.06
CA LEU A 23 -15.56 -19.66 9.06
C LEU A 23 -15.03 -18.93 7.83
N THR A 24 -15.63 -19.15 6.67
CA THR A 24 -15.23 -18.47 5.43
C THR A 24 -15.52 -16.97 5.51
N ALA A 25 -16.69 -16.59 6.04
CA ALA A 25 -17.03 -15.19 6.25
C ALA A 25 -16.09 -14.52 7.27
N ALA A 26 -15.75 -15.19 8.37
CA ALA A 26 -14.81 -14.67 9.35
C ALA A 26 -13.41 -14.46 8.78
N ARG A 27 -12.90 -15.41 8.00
CA ARG A 27 -11.60 -15.28 7.32
C ARG A 27 -11.61 -14.14 6.29
N SER A 28 -12.67 -14.01 5.51
CA SER A 28 -12.82 -12.91 4.54
C SER A 28 -12.82 -11.55 5.24
N THR A 29 -13.55 -11.43 6.35
CA THR A 29 -13.59 -10.18 7.14
C THR A 29 -12.23 -9.85 7.74
N ALA A 30 -11.52 -10.84 8.27
CA ALA A 30 -10.17 -10.65 8.81
C ALA A 30 -9.19 -10.18 7.72
N ASN A 31 -9.21 -10.81 6.55
CA ASN A 31 -8.37 -10.43 5.42
C ASN A 31 -8.69 -9.01 4.91
N LEU A 32 -9.98 -8.65 4.85
CA LEU A 32 -10.38 -7.31 4.44
C LEU A 32 -9.91 -6.25 5.45
N ARG A 33 -10.05 -6.53 6.75
CA ARG A 33 -9.56 -5.64 7.80
C ARG A 33 -8.06 -5.42 7.70
N ASP A 34 -7.30 -6.49 7.53
CA ASP A 34 -5.84 -6.45 7.40
C ASP A 34 -5.41 -5.66 6.16
N TYR A 35 -6.09 -5.88 5.03
CA TYR A 35 -5.90 -5.13 3.80
C TYR A 35 -6.20 -3.63 3.98
N LEU A 36 -7.32 -3.26 4.61
CA LEU A 36 -7.68 -1.86 4.86
C LEU A 36 -6.68 -1.19 5.78
N GLN A 37 -6.16 -1.90 6.78
CA GLN A 37 -5.10 -1.41 7.64
C GLN A 37 -3.83 -1.10 6.84
N ALA A 38 -3.38 -2.01 5.98
CA ALA A 38 -2.24 -1.77 5.10
C ALA A 38 -2.48 -0.59 4.13
N PHE A 39 -3.70 -0.46 3.62
CA PHE A 39 -4.08 0.65 2.75
C PHE A 39 -3.98 2.00 3.47
N HIS A 40 -4.57 2.13 4.65
CA HIS A 40 -4.53 3.39 5.42
C HIS A 40 -3.11 3.73 5.88
N ALA A 41 -2.30 2.74 6.23
CA ALA A 41 -0.90 2.94 6.55
C ALA A 41 -0.11 3.48 5.34
N ALA A 42 -0.32 2.92 4.14
CA ALA A 42 0.30 3.40 2.90
C ALA A 42 -0.16 4.81 2.54
N ASP A 43 -1.46 5.10 2.64
CA ASP A 43 -2.04 6.40 2.33
C ASP A 43 -1.49 7.49 3.25
N SER A 44 -1.44 7.23 4.55
CA SER A 44 -0.86 8.15 5.52
C SER A 44 0.63 8.42 5.26
N ALA A 45 1.40 7.37 4.93
CA ALA A 45 2.80 7.53 4.56
C ALA A 45 2.96 8.37 3.30
N LEU A 46 2.10 8.16 2.31
CA LEU A 46 2.12 8.91 1.05
C LEU A 46 1.83 10.39 1.27
N LEU A 47 0.85 10.73 2.11
CA LEU A 47 0.51 12.11 2.44
C LEU A 47 1.64 12.82 3.20
N LEU A 48 2.22 12.16 4.22
CA LEU A 48 3.37 12.69 4.95
C LEU A 48 4.60 12.90 4.05
N CYS A 49 4.79 12.01 3.10
CA CYS A 49 5.83 12.10 2.08
C CYS A 49 5.59 13.31 1.15
N ALA A 50 4.35 13.51 0.74
CA ALA A 50 3.95 14.63 -0.12
C ALA A 50 4.18 15.99 0.56
N ASP A 51 3.92 16.11 1.84
CA ASP A 51 4.15 17.34 2.61
C ASP A 51 5.65 17.68 2.69
N ARG A 52 6.50 16.67 2.83
CA ARG A 52 7.97 16.87 2.88
C ARG A 52 8.59 17.24 1.54
N VAL A 53 7.94 16.87 0.44
CA VAL A 53 8.38 17.19 -0.93
C VAL A 53 7.80 18.53 -1.41
N SER A 54 7.08 19.27 -0.54
CA SER A 54 6.58 20.61 -0.87
C SER A 54 7.71 21.57 -1.25
N PRO A 55 7.42 22.71 -1.96
CA PRO A 55 8.45 23.62 -2.48
C PRO A 55 9.45 24.12 -1.44
N GLU A 56 9.05 24.16 -0.18
CA GLU A 56 9.84 24.64 0.95
C GLU A 56 10.70 23.56 1.61
N GLY A 57 10.34 22.27 1.42
CA GLY A 57 10.97 21.10 2.06
C GLY A 57 11.70 20.15 1.11
N ALA A 58 11.68 20.42 -0.19
CA ALA A 58 12.33 19.58 -1.20
C ALA A 58 13.86 19.68 -1.08
N GLY A 59 14.43 18.98 -0.11
CA GLY A 59 15.83 18.61 -0.16
C GLY A 59 16.13 18.00 -1.54
N ALA A 60 17.36 18.14 -2.03
CA ALA A 60 17.76 17.77 -3.37
C ALA A 60 17.56 16.27 -3.65
N VAL A 61 16.30 15.88 -3.97
CA VAL A 61 16.03 14.55 -4.53
C VAL A 61 16.57 14.54 -5.95
N PRO A 62 17.57 13.69 -6.27
CA PRO A 62 18.13 13.63 -7.61
C PRO A 62 17.04 13.33 -8.63
N ALA A 63 16.93 14.18 -9.66
CA ALA A 63 15.94 13.97 -10.70
C ALA A 63 16.52 13.13 -11.84
N VAL A 64 15.84 12.04 -12.18
CA VAL A 64 16.17 11.18 -13.32
C VAL A 64 15.44 11.61 -14.58
N THR A 65 16.03 11.30 -15.74
CA THR A 65 15.37 11.49 -17.02
C THR A 65 14.47 10.27 -17.30
N GLY A 66 13.21 10.50 -17.62
CA GLY A 66 12.21 9.45 -17.77
C GLY A 66 11.48 9.10 -16.46
N GLU A 67 10.49 8.23 -16.54
CA GLU A 67 9.71 7.83 -15.37
C GLU A 67 10.59 7.08 -14.36
N PRO A 68 10.62 7.52 -13.08
CA PRO A 68 11.41 6.85 -12.06
C PRO A 68 10.98 5.39 -11.87
N ALA A 69 11.95 4.52 -11.65
CA ALA A 69 11.73 3.08 -11.49
C ALA A 69 12.46 2.48 -10.27
N GLY A 70 13.07 3.30 -9.43
CA GLY A 70 13.75 2.87 -8.21
C GLY A 70 12.80 2.16 -7.25
N TRP A 71 11.55 2.60 -7.18
CA TRP A 71 10.52 1.97 -6.36
C TRP A 71 10.33 0.45 -6.65
N LYS A 72 10.77 -0.02 -7.82
CA LYS A 72 10.73 -1.45 -8.20
C LYS A 72 11.85 -2.27 -7.56
N ARG A 73 12.82 -1.63 -6.91
CA ARG A 73 13.98 -2.29 -6.30
C ARG A 73 13.90 -2.19 -4.78
N GLU A 74 13.97 -3.32 -4.10
CA GLU A 74 13.95 -3.37 -2.64
C GLU A 74 15.15 -2.63 -2.04
N ALA A 75 16.32 -2.70 -2.70
CA ALA A 75 17.51 -2.00 -2.27
C ALA A 75 17.33 -0.48 -2.15
N ASP A 76 16.49 0.13 -2.98
CA ASP A 76 16.25 1.56 -2.95
C ASP A 76 15.43 1.98 -1.72
N PHE A 77 14.52 1.11 -1.27
CA PHE A 77 13.81 1.28 -0.01
C PHE A 77 14.74 1.07 1.20
N ALA A 78 15.74 0.21 1.09
CA ALA A 78 16.73 -0.05 2.14
C ALA A 78 17.84 1.01 2.22
N ALA A 79 18.13 1.73 1.13
CA ALA A 79 19.27 2.64 1.01
C ALA A 79 19.11 4.00 1.73
N GLY A 80 18.05 4.23 2.51
CA GLY A 80 17.87 5.46 3.28
C GLY A 80 17.25 6.64 2.52
N ALA A 81 16.91 6.46 1.22
CA ALA A 81 16.04 7.40 0.49
C ALA A 81 14.57 7.29 0.96
N VAL A 82 14.32 6.35 1.84
CA VAL A 82 13.02 6.05 2.42
C VAL A 82 12.75 6.97 3.59
N MET A 83 11.67 7.74 3.51
CA MET A 83 11.18 8.47 4.68
C MET A 83 10.48 7.46 5.60
N SER A 84 11.16 7.11 6.69
CA SER A 84 10.54 6.27 7.72
C SER A 84 9.38 7.01 8.36
N VAL A 85 8.23 6.40 8.37
CA VAL A 85 7.02 6.89 9.03
C VAL A 85 6.90 6.24 10.41
N ALA A 86 6.26 6.91 11.35
CA ALA A 86 6.01 6.36 12.67
C ALA A 86 5.32 4.99 12.60
N PRO A 87 5.56 4.09 13.57
CA PRO A 87 4.89 2.79 13.61
C PRO A 87 3.36 2.95 13.53
N TRP A 88 2.75 2.15 12.68
CA TRP A 88 1.29 2.13 12.51
C TRP A 88 0.67 1.10 13.46
N PRO A 89 -0.35 1.48 14.25
CA PRO A 89 -0.96 0.56 15.21
C PRO A 89 -1.46 -0.73 14.56
N GLY A 90 -1.00 -1.87 15.07
CA GLY A 90 -1.39 -3.20 14.60
C GLY A 90 -0.73 -3.66 13.30
N ALA A 91 0.09 -2.85 12.64
CA ALA A 91 0.88 -3.29 11.49
C ALA A 91 2.12 -4.07 11.94
N GLY A 92 2.49 -5.09 11.19
CA GLY A 92 3.70 -5.88 11.46
C GLY A 92 5.00 -5.11 11.20
N ARG A 93 4.95 -4.05 10.39
CA ARG A 93 6.07 -3.16 10.05
C ARG A 93 5.59 -1.73 9.90
N PRO A 94 6.43 -0.71 10.18
CA PRO A 94 6.09 0.68 9.90
C PRO A 94 5.92 0.89 8.39
N PRO A 95 4.99 1.77 7.98
CA PRO A 95 4.84 2.13 6.57
C PRO A 95 6.06 2.92 6.10
N GLU A 96 6.34 2.83 4.82
CA GLU A 96 7.51 3.42 4.20
C GLU A 96 7.12 4.25 2.97
N CYS A 97 7.89 5.28 2.65
CA CYS A 97 7.70 6.07 1.45
C CYS A 97 9.04 6.41 0.78
N LEU A 98 9.12 6.22 -0.52
CA LEU A 98 10.22 6.59 -1.37
C LEU A 98 9.80 7.79 -2.23
N ALA A 99 10.62 8.85 -2.25
CA ALA A 99 10.45 9.99 -3.14
C ALA A 99 11.54 9.98 -4.21
N GLU A 100 11.13 10.01 -5.46
CA GLU A 100 12.01 10.01 -6.62
C GLU A 100 11.77 11.27 -7.47
N GLY A 101 12.83 12.00 -7.79
CA GLY A 101 12.75 13.17 -8.66
C GLY A 101 12.61 12.78 -10.12
N TRP A 102 11.86 13.53 -10.89
CA TRP A 102 11.59 13.29 -12.30
C TRP A 102 11.74 14.54 -13.14
N ARG A 103 12.42 14.44 -14.28
CA ARG A 103 12.50 15.50 -15.30
C ARG A 103 11.49 15.24 -16.40
N LEU A 104 10.52 16.14 -16.55
CA LEU A 104 9.52 16.05 -17.60
C LEU A 104 10.08 16.62 -18.91
N THR A 105 10.11 15.83 -19.97
CA THR A 105 10.65 16.24 -21.29
C THR A 105 9.89 17.44 -21.89
N GLY A 106 8.60 17.54 -21.62
CA GLY A 106 7.75 18.63 -22.16
C GLY A 106 7.68 19.89 -21.27
N ARG A 107 8.23 19.85 -20.05
CA ARG A 107 8.20 20.94 -19.06
C ARG A 107 9.51 20.98 -18.28
N PRO A 108 10.61 21.49 -18.86
CA PRO A 108 11.95 21.41 -18.25
C PRO A 108 12.07 22.19 -16.95
N GLU A 109 11.29 23.27 -16.77
CA GLU A 109 11.28 24.10 -15.57
C GLU A 109 10.40 23.53 -14.44
N ALA A 110 9.53 22.56 -14.76
CA ALA A 110 8.67 21.95 -13.77
C ALA A 110 9.46 20.97 -12.89
N LYS A 111 9.22 21.03 -11.60
CA LYS A 111 9.71 20.04 -10.63
C LYS A 111 8.67 18.92 -10.52
N ALA A 112 9.05 17.72 -10.89
CA ALA A 112 8.17 16.57 -10.77
C ALA A 112 8.76 15.51 -9.84
N TYR A 113 7.89 14.88 -9.07
CA TYR A 113 8.25 13.84 -8.12
C TYR A 113 7.28 12.66 -8.25
N LEU A 114 7.82 11.47 -8.16
CA LEU A 114 7.06 10.25 -8.00
C LEU A 114 7.25 9.77 -6.56
N LEU A 115 6.17 9.76 -5.81
CA LEU A 115 6.14 9.24 -4.45
C LEU A 115 5.57 7.85 -4.47
N THR A 116 6.25 6.91 -3.86
CA THR A 116 5.76 5.52 -3.73
C THR A 116 5.75 5.16 -2.25
N ALA A 117 4.57 4.88 -1.72
CA ALA A 117 4.40 4.41 -0.36
C ALA A 117 3.99 2.95 -0.32
N ARG A 118 4.49 2.24 0.68
CA ARG A 118 4.03 0.89 1.03
C ARG A 118 3.58 0.84 2.48
N GLY A 119 2.42 0.27 2.68
CA GLY A 119 1.86 0.00 3.99
C GLY A 119 1.73 -1.49 4.21
N PHE A 120 1.79 -1.89 5.46
CA PHE A 120 1.78 -3.28 5.88
C PHE A 120 0.56 -3.55 6.77
N GLY A 121 -0.01 -4.73 6.63
CA GLY A 121 -1.00 -5.27 7.54
C GLY A 121 -0.36 -5.91 8.77
N ALA A 122 -1.18 -6.59 9.55
CA ALA A 122 -0.71 -7.43 10.66
C ALA A 122 -0.06 -8.71 10.14
N ALA A 123 -0.59 -9.29 9.06
CA ALA A 123 0.00 -10.45 8.41
C ALA A 123 1.23 -10.03 7.58
N PRO A 124 2.33 -10.83 7.63
CA PRO A 124 3.59 -10.50 6.95
C PRO A 124 3.45 -10.28 5.45
N ASP A 125 2.53 -11.00 4.81
CA ASP A 125 2.33 -10.97 3.36
C ASP A 125 1.33 -9.88 2.92
N THR A 126 0.66 -9.23 3.86
CA THR A 126 -0.30 -8.18 3.54
C THR A 126 0.42 -6.86 3.36
N GLN A 127 0.51 -6.40 2.13
CA GLN A 127 1.08 -5.11 1.79
C GLN A 127 0.28 -4.41 0.68
N VAL A 128 0.23 -3.09 0.76
CA VAL A 128 -0.43 -2.22 -0.23
C VAL A 128 0.56 -1.18 -0.72
N TRP A 129 0.59 -0.98 -2.02
CA TRP A 129 1.43 0.00 -2.69
C TRP A 129 0.59 1.09 -3.30
N LEU A 130 0.92 2.34 -2.99
CA LEU A 130 0.28 3.53 -3.51
C LEU A 130 1.32 4.45 -4.12
N GLN A 131 0.94 5.13 -5.19
CA GLN A 131 1.79 6.13 -5.84
C GLN A 131 1.06 7.45 -6.00
N MET A 132 1.81 8.55 -5.83
CA MET A 132 1.38 9.90 -6.13
C MET A 132 2.43 10.57 -7.01
N GLN A 133 2.00 11.09 -8.12
CA GLN A 133 2.80 11.99 -8.95
C GLN A 133 2.48 13.42 -8.53
N ILE A 134 3.50 14.21 -8.24
CA ILE A 134 3.38 15.64 -7.94
C ILE A 134 4.16 16.40 -9.00
N VAL A 135 3.51 17.36 -9.63
CA VAL A 135 4.15 18.27 -10.59
C VAL A 135 3.94 19.70 -10.14
N MET A 136 5.02 20.44 -9.96
CA MET A 136 5.03 21.84 -9.57
C MET A 136 5.56 22.67 -10.73
N ASP A 137 4.72 23.53 -11.28
CA ASP A 137 5.02 24.36 -12.44
C ASP A 137 4.38 25.75 -12.30
N GLY A 138 5.15 26.82 -12.40
CA GLY A 138 4.65 28.19 -12.34
C GLY A 138 3.81 28.52 -11.10
N GLY A 139 4.14 27.94 -9.93
CA GLY A 139 3.38 28.14 -8.68
C GLY A 139 2.11 27.29 -8.58
N LYS A 140 1.81 26.46 -9.56
CA LYS A 140 0.72 25.48 -9.53
C LYS A 140 1.24 24.11 -9.16
N THR A 141 0.47 23.36 -8.36
CA THR A 141 0.78 21.97 -7.98
C THR A 141 -0.31 21.05 -8.49
N GLU A 142 0.08 20.14 -9.37
CA GLU A 142 -0.78 19.07 -9.86
C GLU A 142 -0.46 17.78 -9.10
N ARG A 143 -1.48 17.03 -8.67
CA ARG A 143 -1.33 15.77 -7.94
C ARG A 143 -2.16 14.69 -8.60
N HIS A 144 -1.53 13.57 -8.94
CA HIS A 144 -2.19 12.40 -9.53
C HIS A 144 -1.89 11.18 -8.67
N TRP A 145 -2.93 10.56 -8.16
CA TRP A 145 -2.84 9.38 -7.31
C TRP A 145 -3.18 8.12 -8.12
N ARG A 146 -2.46 7.03 -7.89
CA ARG A 146 -2.77 5.71 -8.44
C ARG A 146 -2.39 4.60 -7.46
N ARG A 147 -3.14 3.50 -7.52
CA ARG A 147 -2.76 2.27 -6.86
C ARG A 147 -1.89 1.46 -7.82
N VAL A 148 -0.79 0.89 -7.32
CA VAL A 148 0.08 0.01 -8.09
C VAL A 148 0.10 -1.39 -7.48
N ALA A 149 0.24 -2.41 -8.32
CA ALA A 149 0.49 -3.75 -7.86
C ALA A 149 1.93 -3.83 -7.36
N GLY A 150 2.10 -4.05 -6.05
CA GLY A 150 3.41 -4.32 -5.48
C GLY A 150 3.98 -5.63 -6.04
N ARG A 151 5.30 -5.71 -6.18
CA ARG A 151 5.96 -6.98 -6.46
C ARG A 151 5.75 -7.92 -5.27
N ARG A 152 5.35 -9.16 -5.51
CA ARG A 152 5.58 -10.22 -4.52
C ARG A 152 7.08 -10.32 -4.33
N VAL A 153 7.54 -10.14 -3.11
CA VAL A 153 8.89 -10.50 -2.74
C VAL A 153 8.92 -12.03 -2.77
N GLU A 154 9.54 -12.60 -3.79
CA GLU A 154 9.90 -14.02 -3.76
C GLU A 154 11.10 -14.12 -2.79
N TRP A 155 10.90 -14.88 -1.73
CA TRP A 155 11.89 -15.23 -0.72
C TRP A 155 12.83 -16.29 -1.25
#